data_390bae33cefa516a5bc013a0bf1f701a
#
_entry.id   390bae33cefa516a5bc013a0bf1f701a
#
_cell.length_a   1.000
_cell.length_b   1.000
_cell.length_c   1.000
_cell.angle_alpha   90.00
_cell.angle_beta   90.00
_cell.angle_gamma   90.00
#
_symmetry.space_group_name_H-M   'P 1'
#
loop_
_entity.id
_entity.type
_entity.pdbx_description
1 polymer ?
#
loop_
_entity_poly.entity_id
_entity_poly.type
_entity_poly.pdbx_seq_one_letter_code
_entity_poly.pdbx_strand_id
1 'polypeptide(L)'
;MGGYLIQRIPGEGTLRRQMPGRNINKEYKMNLFRKLALIALLPLAAGAADVSINGAGASFPAPVYRAWTYGFSQSTGEKIRVNYQSSGSGAGINQIKDGTVDFGGTDNPLTRKELDAANLCQFPMLTGGVVVIVNIRGVKPNTLQLDQETLAGIYLGQIKKWNDPKIVALNPGVKLPKRNIVVVRRSDSSGTSFIFTNYLSKISKEWADQV
;
A
#
# COMPACT_ATOMS: atom_id res chain seq x y z
N MET A 1 -7.42 8.25 -8.81
CA MET A 1 -6.48 7.20 -8.34
C MET A 1 -7.29 6.10 -7.69
N GLY A 2 -7.13 4.85 -8.08
CA GLY A 2 -7.86 3.71 -7.52
C GLY A 2 -6.90 2.78 -6.78
N GLY A 3 -7.22 2.46 -5.53
CA GLY A 3 -6.58 1.37 -4.81
C GLY A 3 -7.33 0.07 -5.10
N TYR A 4 -6.63 -0.95 -5.54
CA TYR A 4 -7.17 -2.28 -5.84
C TYR A 4 -6.77 -3.26 -4.75
N LEU A 5 -7.68 -4.15 -4.40
CA LEU A 5 -7.40 -5.32 -3.60
C LEU A 5 -7.26 -6.53 -4.54
N ILE A 6 -6.23 -7.33 -4.29
CA ILE A 6 -5.93 -8.55 -5.03
C ILE A 6 -6.02 -9.72 -4.08
N GLN A 7 -6.72 -10.77 -4.48
CA GLN A 7 -6.91 -11.98 -3.70
C GLN A 7 -6.75 -13.21 -4.58
N ARG A 8 -6.31 -14.33 -3.99
CA ARG A 8 -6.33 -15.63 -4.66
C ARG A 8 -7.76 -16.14 -4.83
N ILE A 9 -8.03 -16.74 -5.97
CA ILE A 9 -9.26 -17.47 -6.19
C ILE A 9 -9.13 -18.81 -5.48
N PRO A 10 -10.01 -19.17 -4.52
CA PRO A 10 -9.98 -20.48 -3.87
C PRO A 10 -10.16 -21.58 -4.92
N GLY A 11 -9.19 -22.47 -5.05
CA GLY A 11 -9.37 -23.70 -5.82
C GLY A 11 -10.27 -24.67 -5.05
N GLU A 12 -11.07 -25.47 -5.79
CA GLU A 12 -11.86 -26.56 -5.21
C GLU A 12 -10.90 -27.60 -4.56
N GLY A 13 -10.57 -27.42 -3.32
CA GLY A 13 -9.69 -28.36 -2.59
C GLY A 13 -8.94 -27.82 -1.37
N THR A 14 -8.95 -26.52 -1.12
CA THR A 14 -8.06 -25.94 -0.09
C THR A 14 -8.71 -25.72 1.29
N LEU A 15 -9.87 -26.29 1.58
CA LEU A 15 -10.57 -26.17 2.87
C LEU A 15 -10.24 -27.29 3.89
N ARG A 16 -9.08 -27.94 3.77
CA ARG A 16 -8.62 -28.85 4.83
C ARG A 16 -7.18 -28.54 5.27
N ARG A 17 -7.02 -27.54 6.14
CA ARG A 17 -5.90 -27.54 7.08
C ARG A 17 -6.22 -28.58 8.16
N GLN A 18 -5.68 -29.78 8.00
CA GLN A 18 -5.67 -30.78 9.09
C GLN A 18 -4.84 -30.22 10.25
N MET A 19 -5.50 -30.06 11.39
CA MET A 19 -4.78 -29.85 12.66
C MET A 19 -4.04 -31.15 13.02
N PRO A 20 -2.76 -31.09 13.41
CA PRO A 20 -2.08 -32.29 13.89
C PRO A 20 -2.70 -32.79 15.18
N GLY A 21 -3.15 -34.04 15.18
CA GLY A 21 -3.70 -34.72 16.34
C GLY A 21 -2.71 -34.77 17.50
N ARG A 22 -3.12 -34.25 18.63
CA ARG A 22 -2.37 -34.28 19.88
C ARG A 22 -2.57 -35.65 20.54
N ASN A 23 -1.51 -36.46 20.57
CA ASN A 23 -1.49 -37.74 21.25
C ASN A 23 -1.39 -37.51 22.78
N ILE A 24 -2.48 -37.77 23.51
CA ILE A 24 -2.57 -37.60 24.97
C ILE A 24 -2.46 -39.01 25.61
N ASN A 25 -1.23 -39.46 25.87
CA ASN A 25 -1.01 -40.52 26.87
C ASN A 25 0.44 -40.49 27.35
N LYS A 26 0.66 -39.76 28.43
CA LYS A 26 1.71 -40.02 29.40
C LYS A 26 1.25 -39.52 30.76
N GLU A 27 0.78 -40.44 31.61
CA GLU A 27 0.50 -40.16 33.03
C GLU A 27 1.81 -39.78 33.75
N TYR A 28 1.91 -38.56 34.20
CA TYR A 28 2.92 -38.12 35.17
C TYR A 28 2.32 -38.00 36.55
N LYS A 29 2.68 -38.88 37.47
CA LYS A 29 2.43 -38.74 38.92
C LYS A 29 3.25 -37.54 39.40
N MET A 30 2.62 -36.40 39.62
CA MET A 30 3.21 -35.18 40.13
C MET A 30 2.90 -35.00 41.63
N ASN A 31 3.93 -34.77 42.45
CA ASN A 31 3.80 -34.54 43.89
C ASN A 31 2.96 -33.27 44.18
N LEU A 32 2.20 -33.31 45.29
CA LEU A 32 1.21 -32.30 45.68
C LEU A 32 1.77 -30.85 45.77
N PHE A 33 3.02 -30.69 46.16
CA PHE A 33 3.68 -29.37 46.22
C PHE A 33 3.93 -28.75 44.83
N ARG A 34 4.16 -29.56 43.77
CA ARG A 34 4.26 -29.08 42.41
C ARG A 34 2.92 -28.65 41.81
N LYS A 35 1.82 -29.18 42.30
CA LYS A 35 0.45 -28.81 41.86
C LYS A 35 0.03 -27.41 42.36
N LEU A 36 0.47 -26.99 43.54
CA LEU A 36 0.20 -25.64 44.09
C LEU A 36 1.03 -24.55 43.41
N ALA A 37 2.27 -24.82 42.96
CA ALA A 37 3.10 -23.88 42.22
C ALA A 37 2.65 -23.66 40.77
N LEU A 38 1.89 -24.58 40.16
CA LEU A 38 1.38 -24.46 38.79
C LEU A 38 0.13 -23.59 38.68
N ILE A 39 -0.59 -23.34 39.81
CA ILE A 39 -1.80 -22.48 39.81
C ILE A 39 -1.44 -20.98 39.75
N ALA A 40 -0.22 -20.60 40.16
CA ALA A 40 0.25 -19.21 40.15
C ALA A 40 0.79 -18.72 38.78
N LEU A 41 0.92 -19.62 37.79
CA LEU A 41 1.34 -19.33 36.42
C LEU A 41 0.25 -19.70 35.41
N LEU A 42 -0.99 -19.28 35.67
CA LEU A 42 -1.95 -19.11 34.58
C LEU A 42 -1.47 -17.89 33.77
N PRO A 43 -0.95 -18.08 32.54
CA PRO A 43 -0.79 -16.92 31.68
C PRO A 43 -2.18 -16.32 31.54
N LEU A 44 -2.30 -15.03 31.81
CA LEU A 44 -3.39 -14.25 31.24
C LEU A 44 -3.32 -14.57 29.74
N ALA A 45 -4.15 -15.49 29.28
CA ALA A 45 -4.33 -15.72 27.86
C ALA A 45 -4.95 -14.44 27.32
N ALA A 46 -4.11 -13.47 26.98
CA ALA A 46 -4.50 -12.44 26.03
C ALA A 46 -5.07 -13.23 24.85
N GLY A 47 -6.39 -13.14 24.66
CA GLY A 47 -7.09 -13.96 23.69
C GLY A 47 -6.42 -13.80 22.33
N ALA A 48 -5.71 -14.86 21.90
CA ALA A 48 -5.20 -14.88 20.56
C ALA A 48 -6.41 -14.81 19.63
N ALA A 49 -6.37 -13.95 18.63
CA ALA A 49 -7.42 -13.91 17.63
C ALA A 49 -7.59 -15.31 17.02
N ASP A 50 -8.83 -15.78 16.91
CA ASP A 50 -9.12 -17.11 16.37
C ASP A 50 -8.72 -17.20 14.89
N VAL A 51 -8.81 -16.07 14.18
CA VAL A 51 -8.41 -15.95 12.76
C VAL A 51 -7.54 -14.72 12.57
N SER A 52 -6.44 -14.88 11.85
CA SER A 52 -5.58 -13.77 11.41
C SER A 52 -5.51 -13.73 9.88
N ILE A 53 -5.84 -12.57 9.30
CA ILE A 53 -5.78 -12.29 7.87
C ILE A 53 -4.66 -11.27 7.66
N ASN A 54 -3.71 -11.57 6.79
CA ASN A 54 -2.54 -10.74 6.55
C ASN A 54 -2.54 -10.20 5.12
N GLY A 55 -2.37 -8.91 5.00
CA GLY A 55 -2.25 -8.23 3.72
C GLY A 55 -1.02 -7.36 3.65
N ALA A 56 -0.59 -7.05 2.42
CA ALA A 56 0.52 -6.14 2.19
C ALA A 56 0.35 -5.38 0.88
N GLY A 57 1.08 -4.26 0.74
CA GLY A 57 1.14 -3.58 -0.54
C GLY A 57 1.08 -2.05 -0.46
N ALA A 58 0.28 -1.44 -1.33
CA ALA A 58 0.22 -0.02 -1.55
C ALA A 58 0.13 0.81 -0.26
N SER A 59 0.92 1.87 -0.19
CA SER A 59 0.91 2.79 0.96
C SER A 59 -0.26 3.79 0.92
N PHE A 60 -0.79 4.07 -0.25
CA PHE A 60 -1.92 4.98 -0.43
C PHE A 60 -3.15 4.58 0.41
N PRO A 61 -3.67 3.34 0.35
CA PRO A 61 -4.86 2.94 1.10
C PRO A 61 -4.58 2.63 2.58
N ALA A 62 -3.34 2.53 3.01
CA ALA A 62 -2.96 2.05 4.33
C ALA A 62 -3.62 2.79 5.52
N PRO A 63 -3.80 4.14 5.51
CA PRO A 63 -4.50 4.82 6.59
C PRO A 63 -5.96 4.37 6.72
N VAL A 64 -6.65 4.21 5.58
CA VAL A 64 -8.05 3.78 5.54
C VAL A 64 -8.17 2.31 5.94
N TYR A 65 -7.29 1.45 5.42
CA TYR A 65 -7.28 0.02 5.80
C TYR A 65 -7.05 -0.16 7.30
N ARG A 66 -6.13 0.59 7.91
CA ARG A 66 -5.92 0.55 9.37
C ARG A 66 -7.19 0.90 10.14
N ALA A 67 -7.92 1.93 9.73
CA ALA A 67 -9.17 2.30 10.37
C ALA A 67 -10.24 1.21 10.22
N TRP A 68 -10.40 0.66 9.01
CA TRP A 68 -11.36 -0.40 8.74
C TRP A 68 -11.04 -1.70 9.46
N THR A 69 -9.77 -2.13 9.43
CA THR A 69 -9.35 -3.37 10.09
C THR A 69 -9.49 -3.29 11.60
N TYR A 70 -9.20 -2.12 12.19
CA TYR A 70 -9.45 -1.88 13.61
C TYR A 70 -10.94 -1.98 13.94
N GLY A 71 -11.79 -1.24 13.22
CA GLY A 71 -13.25 -1.29 13.44
C GLY A 71 -13.84 -2.69 13.25
N PHE A 72 -13.36 -3.43 12.25
CA PHE A 72 -13.78 -4.80 12.00
C PHE A 72 -13.34 -5.75 13.12
N SER A 73 -12.11 -5.65 13.60
CA SER A 73 -11.64 -6.44 14.74
C SER A 73 -12.50 -6.19 15.99
N GLN A 74 -12.81 -4.93 16.30
CA GLN A 74 -13.69 -4.60 17.43
C GLN A 74 -15.11 -5.16 17.25
N SER A 75 -15.69 -5.06 16.05
CA SER A 75 -17.04 -5.58 15.76
C SER A 75 -17.14 -7.10 15.86
N THR A 76 -16.04 -7.82 15.69
CA THR A 76 -15.97 -9.29 15.85
C THR A 76 -15.53 -9.74 17.23
N GLY A 77 -15.44 -8.82 18.20
CA GLY A 77 -14.93 -9.11 19.55
C GLY A 77 -13.50 -9.61 19.55
N GLU A 78 -12.67 -9.06 18.66
CA GLU A 78 -11.27 -9.41 18.43
C GLU A 78 -10.99 -10.86 17.97
N LYS A 79 -12.04 -11.60 17.61
CA LYS A 79 -11.92 -12.96 17.09
C LYS A 79 -11.27 -13.01 15.72
N ILE A 80 -11.43 -11.96 14.89
CA ILE A 80 -10.80 -11.83 13.60
C ILE A 80 -9.89 -10.61 13.62
N ARG A 81 -8.61 -10.83 13.34
CA ARG A 81 -7.63 -9.76 13.21
C ARG A 81 -7.15 -9.66 11.77
N VAL A 82 -7.25 -8.46 11.20
CA VAL A 82 -6.72 -8.17 9.87
C VAL A 82 -5.50 -7.26 10.00
N ASN A 83 -4.36 -7.71 9.52
CA ASN A 83 -3.12 -6.95 9.50
C ASN A 83 -2.83 -6.46 8.07
N TYR A 84 -2.35 -5.23 7.94
CA TYR A 84 -1.92 -4.69 6.65
C TYR A 84 -0.55 -4.03 6.74
N GLN A 85 0.40 -4.53 5.95
CA GLN A 85 1.76 -4.00 5.88
C GLN A 85 1.90 -3.09 4.64
N SER A 86 2.18 -1.82 4.87
CA SER A 86 2.42 -0.82 3.83
C SER A 86 3.83 -0.97 3.26
N SER A 87 4.01 -1.84 2.27
CA SER A 87 5.30 -2.19 1.67
C SER A 87 5.51 -1.69 0.23
N GLY A 88 4.50 -1.00 -0.34
CA GLY A 88 4.46 -0.56 -1.73
C GLY A 88 3.72 -1.54 -2.65
N SER A 89 3.13 -1.02 -3.74
CA SER A 89 2.28 -1.79 -4.66
C SER A 89 3.00 -3.00 -5.26
N GLY A 90 4.24 -2.85 -5.70
CA GLY A 90 5.00 -3.95 -6.27
C GLY A 90 5.29 -5.06 -5.27
N ALA A 91 5.63 -4.71 -4.02
CA ALA A 91 5.84 -5.71 -2.98
C ALA A 91 4.53 -6.46 -2.66
N GLY A 92 3.39 -5.77 -2.63
CA GLY A 92 2.08 -6.39 -2.43
C GLY A 92 1.72 -7.38 -3.54
N ILE A 93 1.96 -7.01 -4.80
CA ILE A 93 1.76 -7.88 -5.96
C ILE A 93 2.62 -9.15 -5.85
N ASN A 94 3.89 -9.01 -5.52
CA ASN A 94 4.80 -10.16 -5.39
C ASN A 94 4.36 -11.07 -4.24
N GLN A 95 4.09 -10.52 -3.06
CA GLN A 95 3.69 -11.29 -1.89
C GLN A 95 2.41 -12.09 -2.11
N ILE A 96 1.39 -11.50 -2.78
CA ILE A 96 0.16 -12.26 -3.09
C ILE A 96 0.40 -13.33 -4.16
N LYS A 97 1.24 -13.08 -5.16
CA LYS A 97 1.66 -14.10 -6.14
C LYS A 97 2.40 -15.25 -5.48
N ASP A 98 3.29 -14.96 -4.54
CA ASP A 98 4.07 -15.95 -3.79
C ASP A 98 3.24 -16.66 -2.68
N GLY A 99 2.04 -16.17 -2.38
CA GLY A 99 1.17 -16.73 -1.35
C GLY A 99 1.64 -16.49 0.08
N THR A 100 2.45 -15.47 0.29
CA THR A 100 2.96 -15.11 1.64
C THR A 100 1.98 -14.21 2.40
N VAL A 101 0.97 -13.67 1.72
CA VAL A 101 -0.14 -12.92 2.31
C VAL A 101 -1.48 -13.42 1.77
N ASP A 102 -2.56 -13.12 2.50
CA ASP A 102 -3.92 -13.51 2.13
C ASP A 102 -4.55 -12.55 1.11
N PHE A 103 -4.11 -11.27 1.11
CA PHE A 103 -4.52 -10.27 0.12
C PHE A 103 -3.41 -9.26 -0.17
N GLY A 104 -3.43 -8.70 -1.37
CA GLY A 104 -2.51 -7.64 -1.81
C GLY A 104 -3.23 -6.33 -2.08
N GLY A 105 -2.62 -5.19 -1.72
CA GLY A 105 -3.08 -3.87 -2.10
C GLY A 105 -2.20 -3.27 -3.20
N THR A 106 -2.81 -2.73 -4.26
CA THR A 106 -2.05 -2.09 -5.33
C THR A 106 -2.80 -0.89 -5.93
N ASP A 107 -2.04 0.13 -6.37
CA ASP A 107 -2.54 1.22 -7.22
C ASP A 107 -2.14 1.00 -8.69
N ASN A 108 -1.42 -0.09 -8.97
CA ASN A 108 -1.06 -0.54 -10.31
C ASN A 108 -1.87 -1.80 -10.63
N PRO A 109 -3.03 -1.69 -11.33
CA PRO A 109 -3.87 -2.84 -11.61
C PRO A 109 -3.14 -3.83 -12.52
N LEU A 110 -3.27 -5.11 -12.20
CA LEU A 110 -2.78 -6.20 -13.03
C LEU A 110 -3.66 -6.36 -14.27
N THR A 111 -3.05 -6.74 -15.37
CA THR A 111 -3.77 -7.12 -16.60
C THR A 111 -4.54 -8.43 -16.40
N ARG A 112 -5.54 -8.67 -17.21
CA ARG A 112 -6.30 -9.94 -17.19
C ARG A 112 -5.37 -11.15 -17.31
N LYS A 113 -4.40 -11.09 -18.24
CA LYS A 113 -3.41 -12.16 -18.44
C LYS A 113 -2.59 -12.45 -17.18
N GLU A 114 -2.17 -11.42 -16.45
CA GLU A 114 -1.41 -11.59 -15.20
C GLU A 114 -2.25 -12.18 -14.08
N LEU A 115 -3.52 -11.76 -13.99
CA LEU A 115 -4.46 -12.30 -13.01
C LEU A 115 -4.72 -13.79 -13.25
N ASP A 116 -5.02 -14.17 -14.50
CA ASP A 116 -5.30 -15.55 -14.88
C ASP A 116 -4.07 -16.45 -14.67
N ALA A 117 -2.86 -15.96 -15.04
CA ALA A 117 -1.61 -16.71 -14.86
C ALA A 117 -1.28 -16.98 -13.38
N ALA A 118 -1.69 -16.10 -12.48
CA ALA A 118 -1.44 -16.23 -11.04
C ALA A 118 -2.66 -16.75 -10.25
N ASN A 119 -3.78 -17.06 -10.92
CA ASN A 119 -5.04 -17.41 -10.29
C ASN A 119 -5.51 -16.38 -9.25
N LEU A 120 -5.51 -15.12 -9.65
CA LEU A 120 -5.87 -13.99 -8.82
C LEU A 120 -7.11 -13.28 -9.34
N CYS A 121 -7.86 -12.64 -8.44
CA CYS A 121 -8.87 -11.65 -8.78
C CYS A 121 -8.48 -10.29 -8.20
N GLN A 122 -8.94 -9.21 -8.82
CA GLN A 122 -8.78 -7.86 -8.28
C GLN A 122 -10.06 -7.05 -8.44
N PHE A 123 -10.26 -6.13 -7.53
CA PHE A 123 -11.41 -5.22 -7.55
C PHE A 123 -11.04 -3.87 -6.91
N PRO A 124 -11.70 -2.75 -7.31
CA PRO A 124 -11.47 -1.44 -6.72
C PRO A 124 -12.00 -1.39 -5.30
N MET A 125 -11.22 -0.80 -4.37
CA MET A 125 -11.59 -0.62 -2.98
C MET A 125 -11.86 0.84 -2.62
N LEU A 126 -11.00 1.74 -3.08
CA LEU A 126 -11.12 3.16 -2.78
C LEU A 126 -10.47 4.02 -3.87
N THR A 127 -10.84 5.27 -3.91
CA THR A 127 -10.27 6.27 -4.82
C THR A 127 -9.71 7.45 -4.05
N GLY A 128 -8.75 8.15 -4.66
CA GLY A 128 -8.17 9.38 -4.12
C GLY A 128 -7.44 10.17 -5.20
N GLY A 129 -7.04 11.39 -4.86
CA GLY A 129 -6.27 12.26 -5.75
C GLY A 129 -4.76 12.06 -5.60
N VAL A 130 -4.03 12.23 -6.72
CA VAL A 130 -2.57 12.44 -6.70
C VAL A 130 -2.33 13.91 -6.96
N VAL A 131 -1.55 14.55 -6.09
CA VAL A 131 -1.21 15.97 -6.20
C VAL A 131 0.29 16.16 -6.18
N VAL A 132 0.77 17.15 -6.93
CA VAL A 132 2.18 17.56 -6.88
C VAL A 132 2.38 18.51 -5.70
N ILE A 133 3.33 18.18 -4.85
CA ILE A 133 3.69 19.01 -3.69
C ILE A 133 4.97 19.75 -4.04
N VAL A 134 5.01 21.05 -3.73
CA VAL A 134 6.18 21.89 -3.92
C VAL A 134 6.60 22.55 -2.61
N ASN A 135 7.92 22.73 -2.43
CA ASN A 135 8.48 23.46 -1.30
C ASN A 135 9.31 24.64 -1.82
N ILE A 136 8.65 25.78 -1.99
CA ILE A 136 9.27 27.01 -2.48
C ILE A 136 9.14 28.10 -1.42
N ARG A 137 10.26 28.53 -0.85
CA ARG A 137 10.27 29.58 0.18
C ARG A 137 9.68 30.87 -0.38
N GLY A 138 8.71 31.45 0.34
CA GLY A 138 8.07 32.71 -0.02
C GLY A 138 6.88 32.59 -0.97
N VAL A 139 6.57 31.37 -1.45
CA VAL A 139 5.35 31.07 -2.20
C VAL A 139 4.28 30.56 -1.23
N LYS A 140 3.09 31.16 -1.28
CA LYS A 140 1.97 30.74 -0.43
C LYS A 140 1.42 29.37 -0.88
N PRO A 141 0.86 28.57 0.02
CA PRO A 141 0.18 27.34 -0.36
C PRO A 141 -0.92 27.59 -1.41
N ASN A 142 -1.06 26.65 -2.34
CA ASN A 142 -2.10 26.66 -3.39
C ASN A 142 -2.09 27.87 -4.34
N THR A 143 -0.94 28.55 -4.47
CA THR A 143 -0.82 29.70 -5.40
C THR A 143 -0.07 29.35 -6.68
N LEU A 144 0.82 28.35 -6.66
CA LEU A 144 1.58 27.96 -7.84
C LEU A 144 0.66 27.25 -8.85
N GLN A 145 0.68 27.72 -10.07
CA GLN A 145 -0.01 27.11 -11.21
C GLN A 145 1.01 26.49 -12.17
N LEU A 146 0.75 25.27 -12.57
CA LEU A 146 1.48 24.54 -13.60
C LEU A 146 0.46 23.96 -14.58
N ASP A 147 0.69 24.14 -15.86
CA ASP A 147 -0.05 23.44 -16.90
C ASP A 147 0.59 22.09 -17.23
N GLN A 148 -0.01 21.35 -18.14
CA GLN A 148 0.43 20.02 -18.52
C GLN A 148 1.83 20.06 -19.16
N GLU A 149 2.13 21.07 -19.98
CA GLU A 149 3.41 21.23 -20.65
C GLU A 149 4.53 21.54 -19.66
N THR A 150 4.33 22.50 -18.76
CA THR A 150 5.33 22.84 -17.74
C THR A 150 5.56 21.72 -16.77
N LEU A 151 4.51 21.00 -16.39
CA LEU A 151 4.62 19.84 -15.51
C LEU A 151 5.46 18.73 -16.17
N ALA A 152 5.14 18.33 -17.39
CA ALA A 152 5.90 17.33 -18.12
C ALA A 152 7.35 17.78 -18.34
N GLY A 153 7.58 19.05 -18.72
CA GLY A 153 8.91 19.62 -18.92
C GLY A 153 9.79 19.64 -17.68
N ILE A 154 9.20 19.79 -16.48
CA ILE A 154 9.93 19.66 -15.22
C ILE A 154 10.43 18.22 -15.03
N TYR A 155 9.57 17.23 -15.23
CA TYR A 155 9.92 15.82 -15.01
C TYR A 155 10.82 15.26 -16.10
N LEU A 156 10.77 15.79 -17.33
CA LEU A 156 11.73 15.53 -18.42
C LEU A 156 13.09 16.22 -18.19
N GLY A 157 13.20 17.10 -17.18
CA GLY A 157 14.43 17.85 -16.92
C GLY A 157 14.72 18.97 -17.91
N GLN A 158 13.75 19.37 -18.71
CA GLN A 158 13.82 20.51 -19.64
C GLN A 158 13.68 21.83 -18.88
N ILE A 159 12.73 21.91 -17.97
CA ILE A 159 12.51 23.05 -17.07
C ILE A 159 13.26 22.76 -15.75
N LYS A 160 14.36 23.49 -15.55
CA LYS A 160 15.29 23.21 -14.44
C LYS A 160 15.24 24.22 -13.30
N LYS A 161 14.55 25.35 -13.46
CA LYS A 161 14.50 26.43 -12.47
C LYS A 161 13.09 26.90 -12.22
N TRP A 162 12.80 27.30 -10.99
CA TRP A 162 11.49 27.81 -10.63
C TRP A 162 11.13 29.12 -11.34
N ASN A 163 12.11 29.95 -11.68
CA ASN A 163 11.91 31.20 -12.44
C ASN A 163 12.00 31.00 -13.95
N ASP A 164 11.77 29.80 -14.46
CA ASP A 164 11.68 29.57 -15.92
C ASP A 164 10.55 30.45 -16.51
N PRO A 165 10.76 31.06 -17.69
CA PRO A 165 9.76 31.92 -18.33
C PRO A 165 8.39 31.27 -18.47
N LYS A 166 8.31 29.97 -18.77
CA LYS A 166 7.05 29.23 -18.89
C LYS A 166 6.29 29.18 -17.55
N ILE A 167 7.00 28.92 -16.43
CA ILE A 167 6.37 28.90 -15.11
C ILE A 167 5.98 30.34 -14.70
N VAL A 168 6.84 31.31 -14.93
CA VAL A 168 6.55 32.72 -14.59
C VAL A 168 5.31 33.24 -15.32
N ALA A 169 5.13 32.90 -16.59
CA ALA A 169 3.97 33.30 -17.38
C ALA A 169 2.64 32.77 -16.81
N LEU A 170 2.64 31.59 -16.24
CA LEU A 170 1.47 30.98 -15.58
C LEU A 170 1.17 31.56 -14.18
N ASN A 171 2.14 32.29 -13.60
CA ASN A 171 2.08 32.75 -12.22
C ASN A 171 2.31 34.27 -12.10
N PRO A 172 1.47 35.12 -12.71
CA PRO A 172 1.64 36.57 -12.65
C PRO A 172 1.54 37.05 -11.18
N GLY A 173 2.52 37.87 -10.77
CA GLY A 173 2.59 38.41 -9.40
C GLY A 173 3.21 37.49 -8.35
N VAL A 174 3.52 36.23 -8.67
CA VAL A 174 4.24 35.33 -7.77
C VAL A 174 5.76 35.50 -7.96
N LYS A 175 6.48 35.85 -6.88
CA LYS A 175 7.95 35.96 -6.92
C LYS A 175 8.57 34.58 -6.83
N LEU A 176 8.90 34.00 -8.00
CA LEU A 176 9.56 32.72 -8.10
C LEU A 176 11.09 32.87 -7.99
N PRO A 177 11.77 32.06 -7.15
CA PRO A 177 13.20 32.20 -6.94
C PRO A 177 14.03 31.66 -8.10
N LYS A 178 15.19 32.25 -8.34
CA LYS A 178 16.18 31.75 -9.30
C LYS A 178 16.93 30.53 -8.71
N ARG A 179 16.20 29.47 -8.45
CA ARG A 179 16.69 28.22 -7.85
C ARG A 179 16.36 27.04 -8.72
N ASN A 180 17.22 26.02 -8.69
CA ASN A 180 16.97 24.76 -9.38
C ASN A 180 15.77 24.04 -8.77
N ILE A 181 15.00 23.39 -9.62
CA ILE A 181 13.99 22.43 -9.24
C ILE A 181 14.69 21.11 -8.93
N VAL A 182 14.39 20.55 -7.76
CA VAL A 182 14.85 19.22 -7.39
C VAL A 182 13.62 18.32 -7.37
N VAL A 183 13.56 17.41 -8.34
CA VAL A 183 12.47 16.43 -8.43
C VAL A 183 12.72 15.32 -7.42
N VAL A 184 11.76 15.12 -6.52
CA VAL A 184 11.80 14.03 -5.53
C VAL A 184 10.85 12.93 -5.99
N ARG A 185 11.35 11.72 -6.07
CA ARG A 185 10.61 10.53 -6.49
C ARG A 185 10.90 9.35 -5.58
N ARG A 186 10.04 8.38 -5.58
CA ARG A 186 10.27 7.12 -4.87
C ARG A 186 11.25 6.23 -5.63
N SER A 187 12.04 5.45 -4.88
CA SER A 187 12.99 4.47 -5.43
C SER A 187 12.44 3.05 -5.45
N ASP A 188 11.34 2.79 -4.72
CA ASP A 188 10.67 1.49 -4.68
C ASP A 188 9.56 1.39 -5.75
N SER A 189 9.01 0.20 -5.93
CA SER A 189 7.89 -0.06 -6.86
C SER A 189 6.58 0.54 -6.31
N SER A 190 6.41 1.84 -6.54
CA SER A 190 5.29 2.64 -6.04
C SER A 190 4.14 2.71 -7.04
N GLY A 191 2.94 2.29 -6.63
CA GLY A 191 1.74 2.45 -7.42
C GLY A 191 1.36 3.90 -7.67
N THR A 192 1.60 4.81 -6.71
CA THR A 192 1.42 6.25 -6.90
C THR A 192 2.33 6.80 -8.00
N SER A 193 3.59 6.36 -8.04
CA SER A 193 4.51 6.72 -9.14
C SER A 193 3.99 6.19 -10.47
N PHE A 194 3.52 4.94 -10.53
CA PHE A 194 2.92 4.37 -11.73
C PHE A 194 1.75 5.23 -12.26
N ILE A 195 0.82 5.62 -11.39
CA ILE A 195 -0.33 6.44 -11.78
C ILE A 195 0.13 7.81 -12.29
N PHE A 196 1.08 8.43 -11.61
CA PHE A 196 1.59 9.74 -11.99
C PHE A 196 2.34 9.69 -13.33
N THR A 197 3.21 8.70 -13.55
CA THR A 197 3.93 8.54 -14.82
C THR A 197 2.97 8.17 -15.96
N ASN A 198 1.96 7.36 -15.70
CA ASN A 198 0.90 7.08 -16.68
C ASN A 198 0.10 8.35 -17.05
N TYR A 199 -0.14 9.24 -16.08
CA TYR A 199 -0.73 10.55 -16.37
C TYR A 199 0.19 11.39 -17.26
N LEU A 200 1.49 11.45 -16.97
CA LEU A 200 2.45 12.20 -17.80
C LEU A 200 2.50 11.64 -19.24
N SER A 201 2.41 10.32 -19.43
CA SER A 201 2.33 9.70 -20.75
C SER A 201 1.06 10.11 -21.55
N LYS A 202 -0.02 10.42 -20.85
CA LYS A 202 -1.27 10.87 -21.50
C LYS A 202 -1.26 12.34 -21.91
N ILE A 203 -0.48 13.17 -21.22
CA ILE A 203 -0.43 14.62 -21.46
C ILE A 203 0.80 15.06 -22.25
N SER A 204 1.79 14.20 -22.39
CA SER A 204 3.04 14.50 -23.11
C SER A 204 3.47 13.30 -23.94
N LYS A 205 3.42 13.49 -25.27
CA LYS A 205 3.94 12.50 -26.21
C LYS A 205 5.44 12.26 -26.00
N GLU A 206 6.20 13.32 -25.77
CA GLU A 206 7.64 13.23 -25.53
C GLU A 206 7.96 12.38 -24.29
N TRP A 207 7.19 12.54 -23.20
CA TRP A 207 7.31 11.67 -22.03
C TRP A 207 7.01 10.21 -22.39
N ALA A 208 5.93 9.97 -23.12
CA ALA A 208 5.52 8.62 -23.50
C ALA A 208 6.55 7.91 -24.42
N ASP A 209 7.28 8.68 -25.23
CA ASP A 209 8.29 8.16 -26.14
C ASP A 209 9.65 7.89 -25.44
N GLN A 210 9.94 8.54 -24.29
CA GLN A 210 11.23 8.48 -23.61
C GLN A 210 11.22 7.64 -22.33
N VAL A 211 10.06 7.42 -21.72
CA VAL A 211 9.87 6.79 -20.41
C VAL A 211 8.91 5.63 -20.47
#